data_843bdcde0911b51ae426b92799790641
#
_entry.id   843bdcde0911b51ae426b92799790641
#
_cell.length_a   1.000
_cell.length_b   1.000
_cell.length_c   1.000
_cell.angle_alpha   90.00
_cell.angle_beta   90.00
_cell.angle_gamma   90.00
#
_symmetry.space_group_name_H-M   'P 1'
#
loop_
_entity.id
_entity.type
_entity.pdbx_description
1 polymer ?
#
loop_
_entity_poly.entity_id
_entity_poly.type
_entity_poly.pdbx_seq_one_letter_code
_entity_poly.pdbx_strand_id
1 'polypeptide(L)'
;MENQHLKNHVKAIADDMHNGIEVQVCEHCSTHEEPNPEDTSCPCCGEEMVIEMMDGWQYLQDALDINYLVSSDLKVMQGARILVAFGGPNIWVDTTKGLVEGYWGGDSATASFHEDPMGVEMAASDLYWAARS
;
A
#
# COMPACT_ATOMS: atom_id res chain seq x y z
N MET A 1 -23.05 -8.22 -15.16
CA MET A 1 -21.79 -8.65 -15.80
C MET A 1 -20.63 -8.32 -14.85
N GLU A 2 -19.78 -9.29 -14.61
CA GLU A 2 -18.64 -9.08 -13.71
C GLU A 2 -17.57 -8.23 -14.37
N ASN A 3 -17.03 -7.26 -13.62
CA ASN A 3 -15.92 -6.44 -14.08
C ASN A 3 -14.60 -7.15 -13.78
N GLN A 4 -14.11 -7.92 -14.75
CA GLN A 4 -12.90 -8.71 -14.59
C GLN A 4 -11.66 -7.82 -14.40
N HIS A 5 -11.64 -6.65 -15.02
CA HIS A 5 -10.55 -5.70 -14.85
C HIS A 5 -10.48 -5.20 -13.41
N LEU A 6 -11.62 -4.87 -12.81
CA LEU A 6 -11.70 -4.46 -11.40
C LEU A 6 -11.24 -5.60 -10.48
N LYS A 7 -11.70 -6.83 -10.72
CA LYS A 7 -11.29 -8.00 -9.94
C LYS A 7 -9.78 -8.22 -9.99
N ASN A 8 -9.20 -8.12 -11.18
CA ASN A 8 -7.75 -8.29 -11.36
C ASN A 8 -6.97 -7.22 -10.63
N HIS A 9 -7.44 -5.98 -10.67
CA HIS A 9 -6.80 -4.84 -10.02
C HIS A 9 -6.83 -5.00 -8.48
N VAL A 10 -8.00 -5.33 -7.94
CA VAL A 10 -8.19 -5.56 -6.50
C VAL A 10 -7.33 -6.72 -6.02
N LYS A 11 -7.29 -7.82 -6.79
CA LYS A 11 -6.45 -8.99 -6.46
C LYS A 11 -4.96 -8.64 -6.46
N ALA A 12 -4.51 -7.88 -7.45
CA ALA A 12 -3.11 -7.47 -7.53
C ALA A 12 -2.69 -6.66 -6.30
N ILE A 13 -3.56 -5.74 -5.86
CA ILE A 13 -3.30 -4.94 -4.65
C ILE A 13 -3.29 -5.82 -3.40
N ALA A 14 -4.20 -6.79 -3.30
CA ALA A 14 -4.22 -7.73 -2.18
C ALA A 14 -2.96 -8.61 -2.15
N ASP A 15 -2.49 -9.06 -3.32
CA ASP A 15 -1.26 -9.83 -3.43
C ASP A 15 -0.04 -8.98 -3.00
N ASP A 16 -0.02 -7.69 -3.35
CA ASP A 16 1.02 -6.76 -2.92
C ASP A 16 1.03 -6.60 -1.39
N MET A 17 -0.14 -6.50 -0.78
CA MET A 17 -0.25 -6.42 0.67
C MET A 17 0.22 -7.71 1.34
N HIS A 18 -0.16 -8.87 0.79
CA HIS A 18 0.15 -10.17 1.38
C HIS A 18 1.64 -10.52 1.24
N ASN A 19 2.23 -10.23 0.10
CA ASN A 19 3.61 -10.62 -0.24
C ASN A 19 4.63 -9.51 -0.03
N GLY A 20 4.18 -8.26 0.01
CA GLY A 20 5.04 -7.09 -0.02
C GLY A 20 5.37 -6.67 -1.44
N ILE A 21 5.91 -5.47 -1.58
CA ILE A 21 6.32 -4.89 -2.87
C ILE A 21 7.83 -4.72 -2.85
N GLU A 22 8.50 -5.21 -3.88
CA GLU A 22 9.94 -5.01 -4.03
C GLU A 22 10.22 -3.66 -4.70
N VAL A 23 11.27 -2.99 -4.22
CA VAL A 23 11.78 -1.76 -4.82
C VAL A 23 13.28 -1.86 -5.02
N GLN A 24 13.78 -1.17 -6.02
CA GLN A 24 15.19 -1.06 -6.32
C GLN A 24 15.71 0.23 -5.69
N VAL A 25 16.68 0.12 -4.80
CA VAL A 25 17.13 1.22 -3.94
C VAL A 25 18.60 1.51 -4.15
N CYS A 26 18.94 2.79 -4.30
CA CYS A 26 20.32 3.25 -4.24
C CYS A 26 20.65 3.66 -2.81
N GLU A 27 21.57 2.96 -2.17
CA GLU A 27 21.98 3.25 -0.80
C GLU A 27 22.66 4.61 -0.67
N HIS A 28 23.31 5.08 -1.74
CA HIS A 28 24.01 6.36 -1.76
C HIS A 28 23.07 7.56 -1.89
N CYS A 29 22.12 7.47 -2.82
CA CYS A 29 21.18 8.57 -3.13
C CYS A 29 19.83 8.44 -2.46
N SER A 30 19.53 7.28 -1.85
CA SER A 30 18.21 6.95 -1.30
C SER A 30 17.09 6.98 -2.35
N THR A 31 17.43 6.80 -3.64
CA THR A 31 16.47 6.73 -4.73
C THR A 31 15.77 5.38 -4.73
N HIS A 32 14.45 5.38 -4.93
CA HIS A 32 13.64 4.17 -5.02
C HIS A 32 12.99 4.08 -6.39
N GLU A 33 13.04 2.92 -7.01
CA GLU A 33 12.43 2.65 -8.31
C GLU A 33 11.81 1.27 -8.36
N GLU A 34 10.97 1.03 -9.36
CA GLU A 34 10.50 -0.33 -9.65
C GLU A 34 11.70 -1.19 -10.06
N PRO A 35 11.76 -2.45 -9.61
CA PRO A 35 12.85 -3.34 -9.98
C PRO A 35 12.97 -3.50 -11.50
N ASN A 36 14.17 -3.32 -12.00
CA ASN A 36 14.48 -3.49 -13.41
C ASN A 36 15.71 -4.39 -13.55
N PRO A 37 15.53 -5.68 -13.90
CA PRO A 37 16.66 -6.61 -14.01
C PRO A 37 17.62 -6.26 -15.14
N GLU A 38 17.20 -5.44 -16.11
CA GLU A 38 18.05 -5.04 -17.24
C GLU A 38 18.92 -3.85 -16.92
N ASP A 39 18.51 -3.03 -15.94
CA ASP A 39 19.27 -1.84 -15.54
C ASP A 39 19.19 -1.67 -14.04
N THR A 40 20.23 -2.07 -13.32
CA THR A 40 20.33 -1.98 -11.87
C THR A 40 21.12 -0.76 -11.41
N SER A 41 21.51 0.13 -12.33
CA SER A 41 22.26 1.33 -11.97
C SER A 41 21.35 2.50 -11.59
N CYS A 42 21.80 3.27 -10.61
CA CYS A 42 21.07 4.46 -10.16
C CYS A 42 21.07 5.53 -11.25
N PRO A 43 19.93 6.10 -11.62
CA PRO A 43 19.87 7.14 -12.64
C PRO A 43 20.53 8.45 -12.21
N CYS A 44 20.73 8.67 -10.91
CA CYS A 44 21.38 9.88 -10.38
C CYS A 44 22.88 9.78 -10.31
N CYS A 45 23.41 8.68 -9.76
CA CYS A 45 24.85 8.57 -9.45
C CYS A 45 25.55 7.42 -10.17
N GLY A 46 24.81 6.54 -10.85
CA GLY A 46 25.36 5.40 -11.56
C GLY A 46 25.78 4.22 -10.70
N GLU A 47 25.64 4.32 -9.37
CA GLU A 47 25.94 3.23 -8.46
C GLU A 47 24.96 2.07 -8.64
N GLU A 48 25.38 0.85 -8.33
CA GLU A 48 24.50 -0.31 -8.40
C GLU A 48 23.46 -0.24 -7.28
N MET A 49 22.20 -0.48 -7.64
CA MET A 49 21.09 -0.49 -6.70
C MET A 49 20.84 -1.90 -6.17
N VAL A 50 20.25 -1.97 -4.99
CA VAL A 50 19.86 -3.25 -4.35
C VAL A 50 18.35 -3.38 -4.33
N ILE A 51 17.87 -4.62 -4.26
CA ILE A 51 16.43 -4.91 -4.15
C ILE A 51 16.08 -5.02 -2.67
N GLU A 52 15.10 -4.23 -2.25
CA GLU A 52 14.57 -4.26 -0.89
C GLU A 52 13.06 -4.32 -0.93
N MET A 53 12.44 -4.76 0.15
CA MET A 53 10.99 -4.67 0.31
C MET A 53 10.62 -3.22 0.66
N MET A 54 9.61 -2.68 0.00
CA MET A 54 9.01 -1.39 0.37
C MET A 54 8.52 -1.46 1.81
N ASP A 55 8.72 -0.42 2.60
CA ASP A 55 8.17 -0.35 3.95
C ASP A 55 6.79 0.33 3.96
N GLY A 56 6.10 0.23 5.11
CA GLY A 56 4.75 0.77 5.25
C GLY A 56 4.70 2.28 5.06
N TRP A 57 5.73 3.01 5.46
CA TRP A 57 5.79 4.46 5.28
C TRP A 57 5.84 4.85 3.81
N GLN A 58 6.63 4.14 3.02
CA GLN A 58 6.72 4.36 1.58
C GLN A 58 5.39 4.04 0.90
N TYR A 59 4.75 2.94 1.31
CA TYR A 59 3.44 2.56 0.79
C TYR A 59 2.41 3.66 1.02
N LEU A 60 2.39 4.24 2.22
CA LEU A 60 1.43 5.27 2.59
C LEU A 60 1.70 6.62 1.92
N GLN A 61 2.91 6.87 1.43
CA GLN A 61 3.22 8.12 0.72
C GLN A 61 2.39 8.29 -0.55
N ASP A 62 2.02 7.19 -1.20
CA ASP A 62 1.21 7.21 -2.42
C ASP A 62 -0.29 7.10 -2.13
N ALA A 63 -0.68 6.99 -0.87
CA ALA A 63 -2.09 6.92 -0.49
C ALA A 63 -2.79 8.25 -0.78
N LEU A 64 -3.98 8.14 -1.35
CA LEU A 64 -4.81 9.31 -1.68
C LEU A 64 -5.59 9.81 -0.48
N ASP A 65 -5.92 8.91 0.44
CA ASP A 65 -6.62 9.22 1.69
C ASP A 65 -6.41 8.08 2.68
N ILE A 66 -6.47 8.39 3.97
CA ILE A 66 -6.35 7.40 5.04
C ILE A 66 -7.42 7.69 6.08
N ASN A 67 -8.29 6.71 6.32
CA ASN A 67 -9.29 6.77 7.39
C ASN A 67 -8.87 5.82 8.50
N TYR A 68 -8.92 6.27 9.73
CA TYR A 68 -8.52 5.47 10.88
C TYR A 68 -9.74 4.93 11.61
N LEU A 69 -9.68 3.65 12.01
CA LEU A 69 -10.67 3.06 12.90
C LEU A 69 -10.12 3.13 14.32
N VAL A 70 -10.81 3.83 15.19
CA VAL A 70 -10.37 4.13 16.55
C VAL A 70 -11.42 3.65 17.54
N SER A 71 -10.98 3.18 18.71
CA SER A 71 -11.89 2.76 19.78
C SER A 71 -12.74 3.94 20.26
N SER A 72 -13.89 3.64 20.89
CA SER A 72 -14.84 4.67 21.33
C SER A 72 -14.26 5.63 22.36
N ASP A 73 -13.24 5.24 23.12
CA ASP A 73 -12.56 6.10 24.07
C ASP A 73 -11.37 6.87 23.45
N LEU A 74 -11.14 6.69 22.14
CA LEU A 74 -10.09 7.33 21.35
C LEU A 74 -8.67 6.98 21.77
N LYS A 75 -8.49 5.89 22.53
CA LYS A 75 -7.19 5.49 23.06
C LYS A 75 -6.46 4.44 22.21
N VAL A 76 -7.20 3.69 21.39
CA VAL A 76 -6.62 2.60 20.61
C VAL A 76 -6.98 2.78 19.14
N MET A 77 -5.97 2.83 18.29
CA MET A 77 -6.13 2.79 16.84
C MET A 77 -6.20 1.32 16.45
N GLN A 78 -7.34 0.89 15.90
CA GLN A 78 -7.63 -0.51 15.59
C GLN A 78 -7.22 -0.93 14.19
N GLY A 79 -7.10 0.02 13.29
CA GLY A 79 -6.69 -0.23 11.91
C GLY A 79 -6.94 0.98 11.04
N ALA A 80 -6.70 0.82 9.75
CA ALA A 80 -6.85 1.91 8.79
C ALA A 80 -7.49 1.42 7.50
N ARG A 81 -8.15 2.33 6.81
CA ARG A 81 -8.71 2.14 5.49
C ARG A 81 -8.04 3.14 4.56
N ILE A 82 -7.29 2.63 3.59
CA ILE A 82 -6.37 3.42 2.77
C ILE A 82 -6.90 3.47 1.34
N LEU A 83 -7.14 4.67 0.82
CA LEU A 83 -7.58 4.86 -0.56
C LEU A 83 -6.35 4.84 -1.47
N VAL A 84 -6.24 3.83 -2.32
CA VAL A 84 -5.08 3.63 -3.20
C VAL A 84 -5.38 3.93 -4.67
N ALA A 85 -6.66 4.03 -5.05
CA ALA A 85 -7.07 4.43 -6.40
C ALA A 85 -8.38 5.18 -6.34
N PHE A 86 -8.52 6.20 -7.19
CA PHE A 86 -9.70 7.06 -7.25
C PHE A 86 -9.85 7.63 -8.65
N GLY A 87 -11.11 7.88 -9.04
CA GLY A 87 -11.40 8.56 -10.30
C GLY A 87 -11.78 7.64 -11.46
N GLY A 88 -11.21 6.47 -11.56
CA GLY A 88 -11.67 5.32 -12.34
C GLY A 88 -12.28 4.36 -11.34
N PRO A 89 -11.64 3.21 -11.03
CA PRO A 89 -12.05 2.44 -9.87
C PRO A 89 -11.66 3.18 -8.60
N ASN A 90 -12.50 3.10 -7.57
CA ASN A 90 -12.16 3.52 -6.22
C ASN A 90 -11.75 2.26 -5.46
N ILE A 91 -10.52 2.22 -4.96
CA ILE A 91 -10.00 1.02 -4.30
C ILE A 91 -9.45 1.37 -2.93
N TRP A 92 -9.93 0.65 -1.92
CA TRP A 92 -9.54 0.80 -0.53
C TRP A 92 -8.84 -0.45 -0.02
N VAL A 93 -7.76 -0.25 0.73
CA VAL A 93 -7.11 -1.31 1.50
C VAL A 93 -7.56 -1.15 2.95
N ASP A 94 -8.22 -2.17 3.50
CA ASP A 94 -8.73 -2.16 4.88
C ASP A 94 -7.90 -3.12 5.72
N THR A 95 -7.01 -2.57 6.57
CA THR A 95 -6.12 -3.39 7.40
C THR A 95 -6.88 -4.07 8.54
N THR A 96 -8.02 -3.51 8.97
CA THR A 96 -8.85 -4.06 10.04
C THR A 96 -9.45 -5.41 9.64
N LYS A 97 -9.92 -5.48 8.39
CA LYS A 97 -10.58 -6.67 7.85
C LYS A 97 -9.64 -7.58 7.07
N GLY A 98 -8.44 -7.08 6.69
CA GLY A 98 -7.57 -7.80 5.77
C GLY A 98 -8.19 -7.93 4.38
N LEU A 99 -8.81 -6.84 3.89
CA LEU A 99 -9.53 -6.82 2.62
C LEU A 99 -9.11 -5.65 1.76
N VAL A 100 -9.05 -5.90 0.46
CA VAL A 100 -9.02 -4.85 -0.56
C VAL A 100 -10.40 -4.80 -1.19
N GLU A 101 -11.00 -3.62 -1.21
CA GLU A 101 -12.36 -3.40 -1.71
C GLU A 101 -12.31 -2.42 -2.88
N GLY A 102 -12.87 -2.80 -4.03
CA GLY A 102 -12.91 -1.95 -5.22
C GLY A 102 -14.31 -1.73 -5.72
N TYR A 103 -14.54 -0.53 -6.25
CA TYR A 103 -15.83 -0.11 -6.77
C TYR A 103 -15.63 0.63 -8.09
N TRP A 104 -16.38 0.24 -9.12
CA TRP A 104 -16.32 0.90 -10.42
C TRP A 104 -17.69 0.83 -11.10
N GLY A 105 -18.33 2.00 -11.27
CA GLY A 105 -19.70 2.06 -11.74
C GLY A 105 -20.63 1.35 -10.75
N GLY A 106 -21.42 0.42 -11.22
CA GLY A 106 -22.29 -0.39 -10.38
C GLY A 106 -21.65 -1.68 -9.88
N ASP A 107 -20.38 -1.93 -10.23
CA ASP A 107 -19.68 -3.17 -9.88
C ASP A 107 -18.82 -3.00 -8.63
N SER A 108 -18.60 -4.10 -7.91
CA SER A 108 -17.70 -4.16 -6.79
C SER A 108 -16.91 -5.47 -6.81
N ALA A 109 -15.73 -5.45 -6.18
CA ALA A 109 -14.89 -6.62 -6.05
C ALA A 109 -14.12 -6.54 -4.74
N THR A 110 -13.79 -7.70 -4.16
CA THR A 110 -12.98 -7.77 -2.97
C THR A 110 -11.93 -8.86 -3.12
N ALA A 111 -10.80 -8.69 -2.43
CA ALA A 111 -9.80 -9.73 -2.30
C ALA A 111 -9.19 -9.62 -0.90
N SER A 112 -8.86 -10.74 -0.29
CA SER A 112 -8.33 -10.77 1.07
C SER A 112 -6.81 -10.90 1.07
N PHE A 113 -6.20 -10.41 2.14
CA PHE A 113 -4.79 -10.64 2.43
C PHE A 113 -4.66 -11.01 3.91
N HIS A 114 -3.64 -11.81 4.25
CA HIS A 114 -3.48 -12.34 5.60
C HIS A 114 -2.16 -11.94 6.23
N GLU A 115 -1.26 -11.34 5.45
CA GLU A 115 0.05 -10.88 5.91
C GLU A 115 0.22 -9.40 5.61
N ASP A 116 1.09 -8.76 6.35
CA ASP A 116 1.45 -7.34 6.15
C ASP A 116 2.96 -7.19 6.35
N PRO A 117 3.76 -7.80 5.46
CA PRO A 117 5.22 -7.78 5.63
C PRO A 117 5.83 -6.39 5.52
N MET A 118 5.18 -5.46 4.81
CA MET A 118 5.64 -4.07 4.72
C MET A 118 5.40 -3.28 6.00
N GLY A 119 4.49 -3.73 6.87
CA GLY A 119 4.13 -3.00 8.09
C GLY A 119 3.26 -1.78 7.83
N VAL A 120 2.32 -1.88 6.88
CA VAL A 120 1.44 -0.76 6.52
C VAL A 120 0.55 -0.34 7.68
N GLU A 121 -0.02 -1.29 8.41
CA GLU A 121 -0.87 -0.98 9.57
C GLU A 121 -0.09 -0.28 10.68
N MET A 122 1.14 -0.73 10.95
CA MET A 122 2.01 -0.12 11.95
C MET A 122 2.38 1.31 11.55
N ALA A 123 2.71 1.53 10.26
CA ALA A 123 3.01 2.87 9.74
C ALA A 123 1.81 3.79 9.86
N ALA A 124 0.60 3.30 9.55
CA ALA A 124 -0.64 4.06 9.71
C ALA A 124 -0.89 4.42 11.18
N SER A 125 -0.62 3.50 12.10
CA SER A 125 -0.73 3.74 13.54
C SER A 125 0.23 4.86 13.98
N ASP A 126 1.48 4.81 13.51
CA ASP A 126 2.48 5.85 13.82
C ASP A 126 2.04 7.22 13.30
N LEU A 127 1.49 7.28 12.07
CA LEU A 127 0.96 8.52 11.51
C LEU A 127 -0.20 9.07 12.35
N TYR A 128 -1.11 8.20 12.78
CA TYR A 128 -2.25 8.59 13.60
C TYR A 128 -1.78 9.24 14.90
N TRP A 129 -0.87 8.58 15.62
CA TRP A 129 -0.38 9.10 16.90
C TRP A 129 0.46 10.35 16.73
N ALA A 130 1.26 10.46 15.67
CA ALA A 130 2.03 11.66 15.36
C ALA A 130 1.12 12.87 15.11
N ALA A 131 -0.01 12.68 14.42
CA ALA A 131 -0.95 13.74 14.12
C ALA A 131 -1.71 14.22 15.36
N ARG A 132 -1.79 13.40 16.40
CA ARG A 132 -2.50 13.72 17.64
C ARG A 132 -1.62 14.31 18.73
N SER A 133 -0.32 14.21 18.58
CA SER A 133 0.61 14.71 19.60
C SER A 133 0.86 16.21 19.52
#